data_f80a7d15165c146d42a8cb6828fc51bf
#
_entry.id   f80a7d15165c146d42a8cb6828fc51bf
#
_cell.length_a   1.000
_cell.length_b   1.000
_cell.length_c   1.000
_cell.angle_alpha   90.00
_cell.angle_beta   90.00
_cell.angle_gamma   90.00
#
_symmetry.space_group_name_H-M   'P 1'
#
loop_
_entity.id
_entity.type
_entity.pdbx_description
1 polymer ?
#
loop_
_entity_poly.entity_id
_entity_poly.type
_entity_poly.pdbx_seq_one_letter_code
_entity_poly.pdbx_strand_id
1 'polypeptide(L)'
;SINGVIQGGSTMSLNGAVLTVGATLSSSDTIDFVRVFGNVGTVSTPTDGSVTANKIGTGAITNAKIADNASISGSKLGTGAVLQVKQSQFLGNEAFNNTSYANISDMTVTITPKSTSSKMLIQVMVNGNANADQRFGFKVVKFVGGGSVTNFLLPNFSAGANGGATTSNSGRILAHAIGRGGGSNASTSGQSITLLDAPNTTSEIVYKLQGHAEGSQYLYINSFQTFSDNSNTFAPMSTFTVSEIGG
;
A
#
# COMPACT_ATOMS: atom_id res chain seq x y z
N SER A 1 -6.17 -58.67 -31.31
CA SER A 1 -6.03 -59.94 -32.04
C SER A 1 -7.35 -60.73 -31.99
N ILE A 2 -7.70 -61.37 -33.06
CA ILE A 2 -8.86 -62.26 -33.12
C ILE A 2 -8.32 -63.58 -33.68
N ASN A 3 -8.56 -64.70 -32.99
CA ASN A 3 -8.07 -65.99 -33.30
C ASN A 3 -6.55 -66.02 -33.59
N GLY A 4 -5.76 -65.35 -32.81
CA GLY A 4 -4.32 -65.22 -32.97
C GLY A 4 -3.87 -64.27 -34.10
N VAL A 5 -4.76 -63.74 -34.91
CA VAL A 5 -4.43 -62.85 -36.03
C VAL A 5 -4.60 -61.37 -35.62
N ILE A 6 -3.54 -60.56 -35.81
CA ILE A 6 -3.59 -59.15 -35.56
C ILE A 6 -4.47 -58.49 -36.64
N GLN A 7 -5.50 -57.75 -36.20
CA GLN A 7 -6.38 -57.04 -37.11
C GLN A 7 -5.79 -55.65 -37.42
N GLY A 8 -5.81 -55.21 -38.67
CA GLY A 8 -5.27 -53.96 -39.13
C GLY A 8 -6.22 -52.80 -38.86
N GLY A 9 -5.64 -51.59 -38.63
CA GLY A 9 -6.38 -50.40 -38.20
C GLY A 9 -7.38 -49.80 -39.19
N SER A 10 -7.39 -50.18 -40.46
CA SER A 10 -8.35 -49.67 -41.45
C SER A 10 -9.76 -50.25 -41.35
N THR A 11 -9.93 -51.34 -40.59
CA THR A 11 -11.21 -52.05 -40.41
C THR A 11 -11.78 -51.92 -39.03
N MET A 12 -11.16 -51.07 -38.16
CA MET A 12 -11.61 -50.86 -36.78
C MET A 12 -11.85 -49.42 -36.49
N SER A 13 -12.87 -49.14 -35.74
CA SER A 13 -13.12 -47.76 -35.21
C SER A 13 -13.44 -47.82 -33.73
N LEU A 14 -13.04 -46.78 -33.01
CA LEU A 14 -13.33 -46.60 -31.59
C LEU A 14 -14.16 -45.33 -31.45
N ASN A 15 -15.35 -45.43 -30.88
CA ASN A 15 -16.20 -44.32 -30.54
C ASN A 15 -16.60 -44.40 -29.06
N GLY A 16 -15.99 -43.53 -28.23
CA GLY A 16 -16.13 -43.63 -26.78
C GLY A 16 -15.59 -44.96 -26.25
N ALA A 17 -16.42 -45.74 -25.57
CA ALA A 17 -16.07 -47.05 -25.04
C ALA A 17 -16.43 -48.23 -26.02
N VAL A 18 -16.93 -47.91 -27.20
CA VAL A 18 -17.38 -48.90 -28.17
C VAL A 18 -16.32 -49.10 -29.25
N LEU A 19 -15.77 -50.32 -29.31
CA LEU A 19 -14.89 -50.79 -30.37
C LEU A 19 -15.72 -51.51 -31.44
N THR A 20 -15.69 -51.00 -32.67
CA THR A 20 -16.29 -51.67 -33.84
C THR A 20 -15.19 -52.37 -34.62
N VAL A 21 -15.34 -53.66 -34.86
CA VAL A 21 -14.44 -54.40 -35.72
C VAL A 21 -15.10 -54.60 -37.09
N GLY A 22 -14.33 -54.47 -38.16
CA GLY A 22 -14.83 -54.42 -39.51
C GLY A 22 -15.33 -55.76 -40.08
N ALA A 23 -15.41 -56.81 -39.27
CA ALA A 23 -15.95 -58.10 -39.64
C ALA A 23 -16.97 -58.59 -38.62
N THR A 24 -17.98 -59.31 -39.09
CA THR A 24 -18.94 -60.02 -38.22
C THR A 24 -18.23 -61.12 -37.49
N LEU A 25 -18.27 -61.10 -36.16
CA LEU A 25 -17.71 -62.16 -35.33
C LEU A 25 -18.73 -63.28 -35.19
N SER A 26 -18.25 -64.55 -35.27
CA SER A 26 -19.04 -65.70 -34.98
C SER A 26 -18.87 -66.17 -33.53
N SER A 27 -19.73 -67.06 -33.06
CA SER A 27 -19.64 -67.62 -31.70
C SER A 27 -18.37 -68.48 -31.47
N SER A 28 -17.65 -68.83 -32.54
CA SER A 28 -16.36 -69.55 -32.48
C SER A 28 -15.14 -68.65 -32.47
N ASP A 29 -15.32 -67.37 -32.67
CA ASP A 29 -14.20 -66.39 -32.66
C ASP A 29 -13.81 -65.97 -31.24
N THR A 30 -12.52 -65.95 -30.99
CA THR A 30 -11.95 -65.49 -29.70
C THR A 30 -11.21 -64.18 -29.87
N ILE A 31 -11.58 -63.18 -29.09
CA ILE A 31 -10.81 -61.94 -28.97
C ILE A 31 -9.70 -62.18 -27.95
N ASP A 32 -8.47 -62.31 -28.41
CA ASP A 32 -7.32 -62.62 -27.54
C ASP A 32 -6.90 -61.44 -26.74
N PHE A 33 -6.82 -60.27 -27.36
CA PHE A 33 -6.54 -59.01 -26.72
C PHE A 33 -6.92 -57.82 -27.59
N VAL A 34 -7.22 -56.69 -26.93
CA VAL A 34 -7.37 -55.37 -27.53
C VAL A 34 -6.25 -54.49 -27.00
N ARG A 35 -5.41 -53.94 -27.87
CA ARG A 35 -4.36 -53.01 -27.50
C ARG A 35 -4.63 -51.66 -28.13
N VAL A 36 -4.90 -50.66 -27.31
CA VAL A 36 -5.09 -49.29 -27.77
C VAL A 36 -3.76 -48.55 -27.59
N PHE A 37 -3.18 -48.14 -28.70
CA PHE A 37 -2.05 -47.21 -28.67
C PHE A 37 -2.64 -45.81 -28.56
N GLY A 38 -2.61 -45.26 -27.36
CA GLY A 38 -3.04 -43.89 -27.15
C GLY A 38 -2.13 -42.92 -27.91
N ASN A 39 -2.69 -41.82 -28.35
CA ASN A 39 -1.91 -40.75 -28.93
C ASN A 39 -1.08 -40.12 -27.79
N VAL A 40 0.23 -40.44 -27.76
CA VAL A 40 1.21 -39.90 -26.75
C VAL A 40 1.53 -38.44 -27.07
N GLY A 41 0.56 -37.61 -27.31
CA GLY A 41 0.92 -36.31 -27.83
C GLY A 41 0.05 -35.10 -27.45
N THR A 42 -1.10 -35.33 -26.87
CA THR A 42 -1.87 -34.21 -26.33
C THR A 42 -1.97 -34.34 -24.82
N VAL A 43 -1.07 -33.65 -24.12
CA VAL A 43 -1.36 -33.27 -22.74
C VAL A 43 -2.63 -32.44 -22.85
N SER A 44 -3.78 -33.00 -22.48
CA SER A 44 -5.03 -32.26 -22.46
C SER A 44 -4.83 -31.04 -21.55
N THR A 45 -5.10 -29.87 -22.07
CA THR A 45 -5.18 -28.68 -21.20
C THR A 45 -6.15 -29.01 -20.07
N PRO A 46 -5.74 -28.81 -18.82
CA PRO A 46 -6.65 -29.02 -17.70
C PRO A 46 -7.94 -28.22 -17.92
N THR A 47 -9.09 -28.82 -17.63
CA THR A 47 -10.36 -28.08 -17.66
C THR A 47 -10.34 -26.93 -16.63
N ASP A 48 -11.10 -25.87 -16.88
CA ASP A 48 -11.20 -24.72 -15.98
C ASP A 48 -11.54 -25.17 -14.55
N GLY A 49 -10.78 -24.65 -13.58
CA GLY A 49 -10.93 -24.99 -12.17
C GLY A 49 -10.42 -26.39 -11.75
N SER A 50 -9.95 -27.21 -12.68
CA SER A 50 -9.43 -28.56 -12.34
C SER A 50 -8.07 -28.54 -11.63
N VAL A 51 -7.28 -27.46 -11.77
CA VAL A 51 -6.02 -27.26 -11.07
C VAL A 51 -6.31 -26.53 -9.75
N THR A 52 -6.47 -27.29 -8.68
CA THR A 52 -6.70 -26.75 -7.34
C THR A 52 -5.36 -26.53 -6.61
N ALA A 53 -5.38 -25.79 -5.48
CA ALA A 53 -4.18 -25.54 -4.67
C ALA A 53 -3.41 -26.83 -4.31
N ASN A 54 -4.12 -27.91 -4.00
CA ASN A 54 -3.51 -29.20 -3.63
C ASN A 54 -2.80 -29.92 -4.81
N LYS A 55 -3.05 -29.49 -6.05
CA LYS A 55 -2.38 -30.02 -7.25
C LYS A 55 -1.11 -29.23 -7.60
N ILE A 56 -0.87 -28.12 -6.92
CA ILE A 56 0.33 -27.31 -7.08
C ILE A 56 1.25 -27.62 -5.89
N GLY A 57 2.33 -28.35 -6.16
CA GLY A 57 3.30 -28.69 -5.12
C GLY A 57 3.97 -27.46 -4.52
N THR A 58 4.41 -27.55 -3.28
CA THR A 58 5.17 -26.49 -2.61
C THR A 58 6.39 -26.10 -3.45
N GLY A 59 6.56 -24.79 -3.70
CA GLY A 59 7.63 -24.28 -4.55
C GLY A 59 7.48 -24.52 -6.06
N ALA A 60 6.36 -25.11 -6.52
CA ALA A 60 6.12 -25.33 -7.94
C ALA A 60 5.96 -24.03 -8.74
N ILE A 61 5.47 -22.96 -8.10
CA ILE A 61 5.39 -21.61 -8.69
C ILE A 61 6.65 -20.82 -8.28
N THR A 62 7.55 -20.67 -9.21
CA THR A 62 8.79 -19.87 -9.05
C THR A 62 8.63 -18.54 -9.76
N ASN A 63 9.54 -17.59 -9.49
CA ASN A 63 9.54 -16.27 -10.16
C ASN A 63 9.51 -16.40 -11.69
N ALA A 64 10.24 -17.36 -12.25
CA ALA A 64 10.28 -17.59 -13.70
C ALA A 64 8.93 -18.03 -14.30
N LYS A 65 7.96 -18.46 -13.46
CA LYS A 65 6.62 -18.87 -13.88
C LYS A 65 5.57 -17.79 -13.71
N ILE A 66 5.95 -16.65 -13.14
CA ILE A 66 5.12 -15.46 -13.00
C ILE A 66 5.61 -14.46 -14.04
N ALA A 67 4.74 -14.04 -14.94
CA ALA A 67 5.10 -13.04 -15.94
C ALA A 67 5.48 -11.71 -15.27
N ASP A 68 6.47 -11.00 -15.81
CA ASP A 68 6.95 -9.72 -15.25
C ASP A 68 5.84 -8.66 -15.15
N ASN A 69 4.82 -8.77 -16.00
CA ASN A 69 3.64 -7.90 -16.01
C ASN A 69 2.39 -8.53 -15.36
N ALA A 70 2.56 -9.61 -14.57
CA ALA A 70 1.43 -10.22 -13.87
C ALA A 70 0.83 -9.24 -12.86
N SER A 71 -0.43 -8.90 -13.03
CA SER A 71 -1.18 -8.03 -12.11
C SER A 71 -1.60 -8.80 -10.86
N ILE A 72 -0.65 -9.08 -9.96
CA ILE A 72 -0.94 -9.74 -8.69
C ILE A 72 -1.61 -8.73 -7.76
N SER A 73 -2.86 -9.02 -7.38
CA SER A 73 -3.58 -8.16 -6.42
C SER A 73 -2.81 -8.06 -5.09
N GLY A 74 -2.73 -6.86 -4.52
CA GLY A 74 -2.11 -6.61 -3.21
C GLY A 74 -2.68 -7.51 -2.10
N SER A 75 -3.94 -7.93 -2.19
CA SER A 75 -4.56 -8.89 -1.25
C SER A 75 -3.95 -10.30 -1.29
N LYS A 76 -3.13 -10.61 -2.31
CA LYS A 76 -2.40 -11.88 -2.43
C LYS A 76 -0.96 -11.79 -1.93
N LEU A 77 -0.51 -10.59 -1.64
CA LEU A 77 0.79 -10.36 -1.00
C LEU A 77 0.63 -10.55 0.51
N GLY A 78 1.66 -11.13 1.13
CA GLY A 78 1.64 -11.40 2.58
C GLY A 78 1.60 -10.13 3.42
N THR A 79 1.29 -10.30 4.70
CA THR A 79 1.35 -9.26 5.73
C THR A 79 2.70 -8.54 5.70
N GLY A 80 2.68 -7.21 5.79
CA GLY A 80 3.88 -6.37 5.74
C GLY A 80 4.29 -5.91 4.33
N ALA A 81 3.66 -6.42 3.27
CA ALA A 81 3.93 -5.94 1.91
C ALA A 81 3.46 -4.48 1.74
N VAL A 82 4.24 -3.68 1.01
CA VAL A 82 3.80 -2.34 0.60
C VAL A 82 2.83 -2.48 -0.58
N LEU A 83 1.57 -2.13 -0.36
CA LEU A 83 0.50 -2.30 -1.35
C LEU A 83 0.35 -1.10 -2.28
N GLN A 84 0.59 0.10 -1.78
CA GLN A 84 0.63 1.36 -2.54
C GLN A 84 1.39 2.43 -1.77
N VAL A 85 1.93 3.39 -2.51
CA VAL A 85 2.59 4.58 -1.96
C VAL A 85 1.99 5.81 -2.60
N LYS A 86 1.66 6.80 -1.78
CA LYS A 86 1.21 8.13 -2.20
C LYS A 86 2.10 9.18 -1.57
N GLN A 87 2.51 10.17 -2.34
CA GLN A 87 3.34 11.26 -1.86
C GLN A 87 2.84 12.60 -2.39
N SER A 88 2.88 13.61 -1.55
CA SER A 88 2.81 15.01 -1.96
C SER A 88 4.13 15.71 -1.63
N GLN A 89 4.43 16.77 -2.37
CA GLN A 89 5.63 17.59 -2.22
C GLN A 89 5.22 19.06 -2.21
N PHE A 90 5.72 19.80 -1.25
CA PHE A 90 5.58 21.23 -1.22
C PHE A 90 6.92 21.86 -1.63
N LEU A 91 6.95 22.41 -2.83
CA LEU A 91 8.13 23.01 -3.45
C LEU A 91 8.15 24.55 -3.29
N GLY A 92 7.02 25.12 -2.93
CA GLY A 92 6.88 26.54 -2.65
C GLY A 92 7.30 26.90 -1.22
N ASN A 93 7.00 28.12 -0.84
CA ASN A 93 7.08 28.59 0.54
C ASN A 93 5.72 29.15 0.98
N GLU A 94 5.48 29.14 2.27
CA GLU A 94 4.27 29.67 2.88
C GLU A 94 4.60 30.30 4.23
N ALA A 95 3.88 31.37 4.55
CA ALA A 95 3.95 31.99 5.87
C ALA A 95 2.54 32.30 6.36
N PHE A 96 2.21 31.86 7.55
CA PHE A 96 0.91 32.17 8.15
C PHE A 96 1.03 32.44 9.65
N ASN A 97 0.15 33.33 10.11
CA ASN A 97 0.01 33.67 11.51
C ASN A 97 -1.39 33.27 11.96
N ASN A 98 -1.48 32.16 12.66
CA ASN A 98 -2.74 31.61 13.16
C ASN A 98 -2.66 31.31 14.65
N THR A 99 -3.72 31.64 15.38
CA THR A 99 -3.87 31.32 16.80
C THR A 99 -4.21 29.86 17.06
N SER A 100 -4.34 29.05 15.98
CA SER A 100 -4.64 27.63 16.02
C SER A 100 -3.93 26.94 14.85
N TYR A 101 -3.93 25.59 14.87
CA TYR A 101 -3.38 24.82 13.77
C TYR A 101 -4.07 25.12 12.44
N ALA A 102 -3.29 25.39 11.40
CA ALA A 102 -3.74 25.58 10.02
C ALA A 102 -3.15 24.51 9.11
N ASN A 103 -3.87 24.18 8.03
CA ASN A 103 -3.35 23.28 7.01
C ASN A 103 -2.19 23.96 6.26
N ILE A 104 -1.15 23.18 5.99
CA ILE A 104 -0.05 23.61 5.12
C ILE A 104 -0.42 23.26 3.69
N SER A 105 -0.25 24.21 2.77
CA SER A 105 -0.53 24.03 1.34
C SER A 105 0.23 22.84 0.78
N ASP A 106 -0.41 22.09 -0.12
CA ASP A 106 0.12 20.90 -0.81
C ASP A 106 0.61 19.75 0.09
N MET A 107 0.57 19.90 1.42
CA MET A 107 0.93 18.84 2.36
C MET A 107 -0.31 17.99 2.71
N THR A 108 -0.89 17.42 1.66
CA THR A 108 -2.10 16.58 1.73
C THR A 108 -1.91 15.32 0.91
N VAL A 109 -2.24 14.17 1.49
CA VAL A 109 -2.20 12.87 0.80
C VAL A 109 -3.57 12.20 0.92
N THR A 110 -4.12 11.79 -0.22
CA THR A 110 -5.36 11.02 -0.30
C THR A 110 -5.04 9.59 -0.68
N ILE A 111 -5.56 8.64 0.10
CA ILE A 111 -5.34 7.21 -0.11
C ILE A 111 -6.61 6.41 0.23
N THR A 112 -6.92 5.39 -0.57
CA THR A 112 -8.00 4.44 -0.31
C THR A 112 -7.40 3.10 0.06
N PRO A 113 -7.54 2.63 1.31
CA PRO A 113 -6.98 1.35 1.74
C PRO A 113 -7.55 0.17 0.97
N LYS A 114 -6.71 -0.82 0.67
CA LYS A 114 -7.10 -2.06 -0.02
C LYS A 114 -7.77 -3.07 0.91
N SER A 115 -7.51 -2.97 2.23
CA SER A 115 -8.09 -3.83 3.26
C SER A 115 -8.35 -3.05 4.54
N THR A 116 -9.36 -3.49 5.31
CA THR A 116 -9.61 -2.97 6.66
C THR A 116 -8.49 -3.33 7.65
N SER A 117 -7.71 -4.38 7.39
CA SER A 117 -6.55 -4.75 8.20
C SER A 117 -5.28 -3.98 7.85
N SER A 118 -5.27 -3.25 6.72
CA SER A 118 -4.10 -2.47 6.29
C SER A 118 -3.72 -1.39 7.30
N LYS A 119 -2.43 -1.12 7.38
CA LYS A 119 -1.85 -0.02 8.17
C LYS A 119 -1.28 1.04 7.26
N MET A 120 -1.30 2.28 7.69
CA MET A 120 -0.76 3.42 6.94
C MET A 120 0.53 3.90 7.61
N LEU A 121 1.67 3.64 6.98
CA LEU A 121 2.94 4.24 7.39
C LEU A 121 3.00 5.66 6.82
N ILE A 122 3.00 6.62 7.72
CA ILE A 122 3.01 8.05 7.44
C ILE A 122 4.39 8.59 7.72
N GLN A 123 5.00 9.22 6.73
CA GLN A 123 6.32 9.83 6.83
C GLN A 123 6.25 11.25 6.30
N VAL A 124 6.60 12.21 7.15
CA VAL A 124 6.63 13.63 6.79
C VAL A 124 8.01 14.16 7.07
N MET A 125 8.56 14.89 6.11
CA MET A 125 9.69 15.79 6.31
C MET A 125 9.20 17.19 6.00
N VAL A 126 9.25 18.08 6.98
CA VAL A 126 8.80 19.46 6.84
C VAL A 126 9.84 20.42 7.38
N ASN A 127 10.13 21.45 6.61
CA ASN A 127 11.06 22.50 7.00
C ASN A 127 10.27 23.70 7.48
N GLY A 128 10.44 24.02 8.76
CA GLY A 128 9.74 25.11 9.41
C GLY A 128 10.69 26.10 10.10
N ASN A 129 10.22 27.32 10.24
CA ASN A 129 10.82 28.35 11.07
C ASN A 129 9.72 29.21 11.73
N ALA A 130 10.02 29.85 12.82
CA ALA A 130 9.15 30.84 13.46
C ALA A 130 9.95 32.10 13.83
N ASN A 131 9.23 33.18 14.03
CA ASN A 131 9.86 34.43 14.49
C ASN A 131 10.62 34.19 15.80
N ALA A 132 11.70 34.92 15.94
CA ALA A 132 12.56 35.05 17.10
C ALA A 132 12.25 34.13 18.29
N ASP A 133 12.97 33.03 18.41
CA ASP A 133 12.94 32.13 19.57
C ASP A 133 11.57 31.47 19.90
N GLN A 134 10.58 31.64 19.05
CA GLN A 134 9.26 31.04 19.26
C GLN A 134 9.26 29.55 18.88
N ARG A 135 8.47 28.79 19.60
CA ARG A 135 8.23 27.37 19.28
C ARG A 135 7.18 27.26 18.20
N PHE A 136 7.32 26.22 17.41
CA PHE A 136 6.31 25.82 16.44
C PHE A 136 6.11 24.32 16.50
N GLY A 137 4.96 23.86 16.03
CA GLY A 137 4.64 22.45 16.04
C GLY A 137 3.86 22.02 14.80
N PHE A 138 4.05 20.76 14.44
CA PHE A 138 3.35 20.11 13.35
C PHE A 138 2.54 18.93 13.86
N LYS A 139 1.36 18.74 13.30
CA LYS A 139 0.57 17.51 13.49
C LYS A 139 -0.04 17.03 12.19
N VAL A 140 -0.18 15.74 12.08
CA VAL A 140 -0.97 15.09 11.02
C VAL A 140 -2.39 14.91 11.53
N VAL A 141 -3.36 15.25 10.70
CA VAL A 141 -4.78 14.99 10.94
C VAL A 141 -5.33 14.13 9.81
N LYS A 142 -6.41 13.41 10.06
CA LYS A 142 -7.07 12.58 9.04
C LYS A 142 -8.57 12.88 8.93
N PHE A 143 -9.09 12.68 7.73
CA PHE A 143 -10.51 12.69 7.40
C PHE A 143 -10.82 11.34 6.77
N VAL A 144 -11.89 10.69 7.16
CA VAL A 144 -12.31 9.40 6.62
C VAL A 144 -13.66 9.57 5.94
N GLY A 145 -13.76 9.17 4.68
CA GLY A 145 -15.01 9.23 3.91
C GLY A 145 -15.61 10.63 3.80
N GLY A 146 -14.79 11.68 3.76
CA GLY A 146 -15.27 13.08 3.74
C GLY A 146 -15.84 13.59 5.07
N GLY A 147 -15.68 12.83 6.15
CA GLY A 147 -16.15 13.19 7.49
C GLY A 147 -15.34 14.31 8.15
N SER A 148 -15.58 14.49 9.45
CA SER A 148 -14.89 15.51 10.26
C SER A 148 -13.42 15.17 10.47
N VAL A 149 -12.63 16.21 10.78
CA VAL A 149 -11.21 16.07 11.14
C VAL A 149 -11.06 15.20 12.40
N THR A 150 -10.15 14.24 12.33
CA THR A 150 -9.76 13.41 13.47
C THR A 150 -8.30 13.67 13.81
N ASN A 151 -8.04 14.10 15.04
CA ASN A 151 -6.70 14.06 15.62
C ASN A 151 -6.42 12.61 16.07
N PHE A 152 -5.26 12.07 15.70
CA PHE A 152 -4.89 10.71 16.04
C PHE A 152 -3.41 10.62 16.43
N LEU A 153 -3.09 9.61 17.25
CA LEU A 153 -1.71 9.33 17.69
C LEU A 153 -1.00 10.54 18.31
N LEU A 154 -1.75 11.50 18.85
CA LEU A 154 -1.15 12.61 19.60
C LEU A 154 -0.68 12.13 20.98
N PRO A 155 0.37 12.74 21.53
CA PRO A 155 0.84 12.43 22.86
C PRO A 155 -0.28 12.54 23.89
N ASN A 156 -0.42 11.54 24.76
CA ASN A 156 -1.32 11.55 25.89
C ASN A 156 -0.50 11.74 27.16
N PHE A 157 -0.57 12.94 27.73
CA PHE A 157 0.11 13.24 28.98
C PHE A 157 -0.86 13.06 30.13
N SER A 158 -0.64 12.04 30.96
CA SER A 158 -1.31 11.93 32.24
C SER A 158 -0.95 13.10 33.14
N ALA A 159 -1.91 13.57 33.96
CA ALA A 159 -1.63 14.53 35.02
C ALA A 159 -0.62 13.89 36.00
N GLY A 160 0.62 14.21 35.88
CA GLY A 160 1.73 13.63 36.63
C GLY A 160 2.76 14.70 37.00
N ALA A 161 3.78 14.34 37.68
CA ALA A 161 4.76 15.13 38.45
C ALA A 161 5.23 16.50 37.91
N ASN A 162 4.85 16.88 36.71
CA ASN A 162 5.17 18.20 36.14
C ASN A 162 3.93 18.97 35.64
N GLY A 163 2.76 18.78 36.26
CA GLY A 163 1.54 19.48 35.86
C GLY A 163 1.03 19.01 34.49
N GLY A 164 1.29 17.77 34.14
CA GLY A 164 0.94 17.21 32.85
C GLY A 164 -0.57 17.20 32.63
N ALA A 165 -0.97 17.78 31.55
CA ALA A 165 -2.34 17.81 31.10
C ALA A 165 -2.73 16.50 30.44
N THR A 166 -3.94 16.11 30.71
CA THR A 166 -4.72 15.28 29.81
C THR A 166 -4.89 15.98 28.46
N THR A 167 -5.24 15.24 27.45
CA THR A 167 -5.38 15.61 26.03
C THR A 167 -6.14 16.91 25.71
N SER A 168 -6.67 17.63 26.68
CA SER A 168 -7.57 18.73 26.41
C SER A 168 -7.37 20.02 27.19
N ASN A 169 -6.65 20.09 28.33
CA ASN A 169 -6.99 21.21 29.18
C ASN A 169 -5.89 21.93 29.97
N SER A 170 -4.62 21.82 29.65
CA SER A 170 -3.62 22.56 30.40
C SER A 170 -2.85 23.58 29.56
N GLY A 171 -3.48 24.12 28.53
CA GLY A 171 -2.83 25.13 27.69
C GLY A 171 -1.67 24.60 26.84
N ARG A 172 -1.47 23.29 26.77
CA ARG A 172 -0.42 22.70 25.94
C ARG A 172 -0.92 22.49 24.51
N ILE A 173 -0.11 22.89 23.57
CA ILE A 173 -0.34 22.61 22.14
C ILE A 173 0.25 21.24 21.84
N LEU A 174 -0.61 20.27 21.51
CA LEU A 174 -0.16 18.92 21.17
C LEU A 174 0.32 18.87 19.72
N ALA A 175 1.49 18.29 19.50
CA ALA A 175 2.12 18.15 18.19
C ALA A 175 2.78 16.78 18.05
N HIS A 176 2.95 16.29 16.81
CA HIS A 176 3.77 15.14 16.50
C HIS A 176 5.27 15.52 16.41
N ALA A 177 5.56 16.73 15.99
CA ALA A 177 6.90 17.29 15.98
C ALA A 177 6.88 18.76 16.40
N ILE A 178 7.93 19.18 17.05
CA ILE A 178 8.11 20.57 17.50
C ILE A 178 9.49 21.06 17.08
N GLY A 179 9.56 22.35 16.78
CA GLY A 179 10.80 23.05 16.51
C GLY A 179 10.85 24.40 17.22
N ARG A 180 11.96 25.07 17.10
CA ARG A 180 12.17 26.44 17.61
C ARG A 180 12.71 27.30 16.49
N GLY A 181 12.18 28.50 16.35
CA GLY A 181 12.66 29.47 15.39
C GLY A 181 14.05 29.98 15.75
N GLY A 182 14.87 30.22 14.76
CA GLY A 182 16.25 30.71 14.92
C GLY A 182 16.40 32.23 14.96
N GLY A 183 15.32 32.97 15.19
CA GLY A 183 15.37 34.45 15.13
C GLY A 183 15.30 34.95 13.66
N SER A 184 15.56 36.25 13.48
CA SER A 184 15.41 36.98 12.22
C SER A 184 16.33 36.50 11.08
N ASN A 185 17.33 35.71 11.37
CA ASN A 185 18.36 35.34 10.41
C ASN A 185 18.46 33.84 10.21
N ALA A 186 17.60 33.31 9.31
CA ALA A 186 18.09 32.39 8.33
C ALA A 186 18.36 30.93 8.75
N SER A 187 17.53 30.27 9.55
CA SER A 187 17.60 28.81 9.55
C SER A 187 16.22 28.16 9.61
N THR A 188 15.91 27.40 8.60
CA THR A 188 14.80 26.44 8.69
C THR A 188 15.26 25.24 9.51
N SER A 189 14.36 24.71 10.34
CA SER A 189 14.57 23.47 11.07
C SER A 189 13.77 22.35 10.42
N GLY A 190 14.47 21.35 9.93
CA GLY A 190 13.85 20.14 9.40
C GLY A 190 13.20 19.33 10.52
N GLN A 191 11.91 19.06 10.41
CA GLN A 191 11.16 18.22 11.33
C GLN A 191 10.73 16.93 10.62
N SER A 192 10.91 15.80 11.27
CA SER A 192 10.49 14.48 10.77
C SER A 192 9.37 13.93 11.65
N ILE A 193 8.35 13.39 11.01
CA ILE A 193 7.24 12.69 11.66
C ILE A 193 7.13 11.31 11.02
N THR A 194 7.14 10.26 11.84
CA THR A 194 6.86 8.90 11.40
C THR A 194 5.78 8.30 12.29
N LEU A 195 4.65 7.92 11.70
CA LEU A 195 3.49 7.37 12.39
C LEU A 195 3.01 6.11 11.68
N LEU A 196 2.42 5.20 12.42
CA LEU A 196 1.73 4.02 11.89
C LEU A 196 0.26 4.07 12.33
N ASP A 197 -0.63 4.42 11.42
CA ASP A 197 -2.08 4.45 11.65
C ASP A 197 -2.72 3.11 11.25
N ALA A 198 -3.71 2.69 12.01
CA ALA A 198 -4.58 1.54 11.71
C ALA A 198 -6.02 2.06 11.51
N PRO A 199 -6.39 2.49 10.32
CA PRO A 199 -7.65 3.19 10.10
C PRO A 199 -8.88 2.28 10.14
N ASN A 200 -8.70 0.96 10.01
CA ASN A 200 -9.74 -0.07 10.05
C ASN A 200 -10.90 0.19 9.06
N THR A 201 -10.60 0.72 7.89
CA THR A 201 -11.59 1.07 6.86
C THR A 201 -11.02 0.91 5.47
N THR A 202 -11.89 0.73 4.49
CA THR A 202 -11.59 0.83 3.05
C THR A 202 -12.15 2.10 2.42
N SER A 203 -12.72 3.01 3.21
CA SER A 203 -13.13 4.33 2.74
C SER A 203 -11.90 5.19 2.45
N GLU A 204 -12.05 6.15 1.54
CA GLU A 204 -11.01 7.13 1.26
C GLU A 204 -10.57 7.87 2.54
N ILE A 205 -9.29 8.06 2.69
CA ILE A 205 -8.68 8.79 3.79
C ILE A 205 -7.87 9.95 3.21
N VAL A 206 -8.09 11.13 3.76
CA VAL A 206 -7.29 12.32 3.47
C VAL A 206 -6.46 12.64 4.70
N TYR A 207 -5.15 12.53 4.58
CA TYR A 207 -4.20 12.98 5.60
C TYR A 207 -3.72 14.38 5.26
N LYS A 208 -3.67 15.27 6.24
CA LYS A 208 -3.17 16.63 6.09
C LYS A 208 -2.16 16.98 7.17
N LEU A 209 -1.11 17.71 6.79
CA LEU A 209 -0.20 18.31 7.73
C LEU A 209 -0.74 19.66 8.14
N GLN A 210 -0.75 19.90 9.44
CA GLN A 210 -1.09 21.19 10.04
C GLN A 210 0.11 21.73 10.82
N GLY A 211 0.26 23.04 10.79
CA GLY A 211 1.29 23.77 11.52
C GLY A 211 0.70 24.85 12.43
N HIS A 212 1.42 25.18 13.50
CA HIS A 212 1.09 26.26 14.44
C HIS A 212 2.38 26.84 15.02
N ALA A 213 2.43 28.17 15.19
CA ALA A 213 3.49 28.83 15.91
C ALA A 213 2.96 29.41 17.25
N GLU A 214 3.80 29.38 18.27
CA GLU A 214 3.48 29.91 19.59
C GLU A 214 3.29 31.44 19.56
N GLY A 215 2.42 31.96 20.42
CA GLY A 215 2.29 33.39 20.65
C GLY A 215 1.74 34.20 19.47
N SER A 216 0.96 33.58 18.59
CA SER A 216 0.44 34.25 17.38
C SER A 216 1.52 34.80 16.46
N GLN A 217 2.68 34.16 16.45
CA GLN A 217 3.77 34.49 15.55
C GLN A 217 3.62 33.81 14.21
N TYR A 218 4.37 34.26 13.20
CA TYR A 218 4.39 33.64 11.91
C TYR A 218 5.09 32.26 11.96
N LEU A 219 4.49 31.29 11.36
CA LEU A 219 5.14 30.05 10.96
C LEU A 219 5.51 30.16 9.48
N TYR A 220 6.76 29.95 9.19
CA TYR A 220 7.31 29.91 7.82
C TYR A 220 7.58 28.47 7.43
N ILE A 221 7.09 28.05 6.27
CA ILE A 221 7.34 26.73 5.71
C ILE A 221 8.25 26.88 4.49
N ASN A 222 9.30 26.08 4.43
CA ASN A 222 10.34 26.14 3.40
C ASN A 222 10.96 27.55 3.23
N SER A 223 10.87 28.37 4.25
CA SER A 223 11.38 29.75 4.25
C SER A 223 11.65 30.25 5.66
N PHE A 224 12.09 31.51 5.77
CA PHE A 224 12.30 32.23 7.02
C PHE A 224 11.91 33.69 6.86
N GLN A 225 11.83 34.43 7.98
CA GLN A 225 11.26 35.77 8.03
C GLN A 225 11.86 36.76 7.04
N THR A 226 13.17 36.68 6.81
CA THR A 226 13.91 37.57 5.90
C THR A 226 14.33 36.87 4.62
N PHE A 227 13.49 35.96 4.15
CA PHE A 227 13.78 35.23 2.91
C PHE A 227 13.93 36.23 1.75
N SER A 228 15.10 36.26 1.16
CA SER A 228 15.38 37.02 -0.04
C SER A 228 15.87 36.09 -1.14
N ASP A 229 15.35 36.28 -2.32
CA ASP A 229 15.76 35.49 -3.50
C ASP A 229 17.13 36.01 -3.95
N ASN A 230 18.17 35.37 -3.41
CA ASN A 230 19.55 35.67 -3.78
C ASN A 230 20.39 34.38 -3.77
N SER A 231 21.57 34.44 -4.36
CA SER A 231 22.45 33.27 -4.55
C SER A 231 22.98 32.63 -3.27
N ASN A 232 22.75 33.22 -2.10
CA ASN A 232 23.20 32.73 -0.80
C ASN A 232 22.06 32.11 0.02
N THR A 233 20.87 31.98 -0.56
CA THR A 233 19.68 31.50 0.14
C THR A 233 19.32 30.09 -0.37
N PHE A 234 19.24 29.13 0.54
CA PHE A 234 18.76 27.78 0.20
C PHE A 234 17.23 27.73 0.31
N ALA A 235 16.59 27.13 -0.70
CA ALA A 235 15.17 26.86 -0.72
C ALA A 235 14.95 25.36 -0.42
N PRO A 236 14.56 24.97 0.81
CA PRO A 236 14.26 23.58 1.11
C PRO A 236 12.89 23.20 0.57
N MET A 237 12.66 21.89 0.46
CA MET A 237 11.36 21.33 0.13
C MET A 237 10.82 20.49 1.28
N SER A 238 9.50 20.33 1.34
CA SER A 238 8.84 19.45 2.29
C SER A 238 8.12 18.31 1.57
N THR A 239 8.07 17.15 2.19
CA THR A 239 7.44 15.95 1.62
C THR A 239 6.50 15.28 2.60
N PHE A 240 5.43 14.70 2.07
CA PHE A 240 4.47 13.91 2.84
C PHE A 240 4.18 12.61 2.10
N THR A 241 4.61 11.50 2.66
CA THR A 241 4.44 10.16 2.09
C THR A 241 3.52 9.32 2.97
N VAL A 242 2.61 8.61 2.35
CA VAL A 242 1.79 7.57 3.00
C VAL A 242 1.94 6.29 2.22
N SER A 243 2.38 5.24 2.91
CA SER A 243 2.52 3.88 2.36
C SER A 243 1.52 2.96 3.02
N GLU A 244 0.70 2.28 2.24
CA GLU A 244 -0.17 1.23 2.74
C GLU A 244 0.63 -0.06 2.93
N ILE A 245 0.57 -0.60 4.12
CA ILE A 245 1.20 -1.87 4.51
C ILE A 245 0.10 -2.91 4.67
N GLY A 246 0.21 -4.04 4.00
CA GLY A 246 -0.72 -5.16 4.13
C GLY A 246 -0.73 -5.71 5.56
N GLY A 247 -1.92 -5.94 6.09
CA GLY A 247 -2.15 -6.50 7.42
C GLY A 247 -2.80 -7.87 7.37
#